data_17586cf8d61bced7d3a16fd6864b4035
#
_entry.id   17586cf8d61bced7d3a16fd6864b4035
#
_cell.length_a   1.000
_cell.length_b   1.000
_cell.length_c   1.000
_cell.angle_alpha   90.00
_cell.angle_beta   90.00
_cell.angle_gamma   90.00
#
_symmetry.space_group_name_H-M   'P 1'
#
loop_
_entity.id
_entity.type
_entity.pdbx_description
1 polymer ?
#
loop_
_entity_poly.entity_id
_entity_poly.type
_entity_poly.pdbx_seq_one_letter_code
_entity_poly.pdbx_strand_id
1 'polypeptide(L)'
;MTNSSTAAHSPLPPLSLYIHIPWCVQKCPYCDFNSHAQKSDIPEQDYINHLITDLEQDLTYFHHSVKNRRLHSIFIGGGTPSLFSAQGIAFLLSEIKHRIPFSPDIEITLEANPGTVETERFLGYTQAGVNRISMGIQSFNDDKLRVLGRIHNAIEAKSAVDFARVLRSQDKLDSFNLDLMHGLPNQTVEQALDDLRQAIELAPPHLSWYQLTIEPNTMFAYRPPTLPNDDELWDIFEQGHQLLTAAGYQQYETSAYAKPGFQCKHNLNYWRFGDYLAIGCGAHGKLSFADENSATVNEIIRYSKTKHPRGYLHGEYLYEQKNVAKSDRTFEFFMNRFRLLEPVPKAEFEQLTGLSQSTVESQMIFALKQGYITENPESWQITEHGKLFLNELLELFLESE
;
A
#
# COMPACT_ATOMS: atom_id res chain seq x y z
N MET A 1 31.46 15.01 33.39
CA MET A 1 31.02 13.63 33.13
C MET A 1 29.67 13.73 32.44
N THR A 2 29.69 13.78 31.14
CA THR A 2 28.47 13.86 30.30
C THR A 2 28.09 12.43 29.93
N ASN A 3 27.07 11.89 30.62
CA ASN A 3 26.41 10.65 30.19
C ASN A 3 25.69 10.91 28.88
N SER A 4 26.34 10.60 27.77
CA SER A 4 25.63 10.35 26.50
C SER A 4 24.97 8.97 26.59
N SER A 5 23.72 8.92 27.03
CA SER A 5 22.91 7.73 26.85
C SER A 5 22.69 7.57 25.35
N THR A 6 23.47 6.72 24.71
CA THR A 6 23.11 6.15 23.40
C THR A 6 21.80 5.40 23.60
N ALA A 7 20.69 5.99 23.21
CA ALA A 7 19.44 5.26 23.12
C ALA A 7 19.73 4.05 22.21
N ALA A 8 19.66 2.84 22.78
CA ALA A 8 19.77 1.62 22.00
C ALA A 8 18.68 1.67 20.93
N HIS A 9 19.08 1.73 19.67
CA HIS A 9 18.12 1.67 18.57
C HIS A 9 17.42 0.30 18.66
N SER A 10 16.11 0.33 18.81
CA SER A 10 15.29 -0.89 18.72
C SER A 10 15.58 -1.57 17.39
N PRO A 11 15.83 -2.89 17.34
CA PRO A 11 16.02 -3.62 16.09
C PRO A 11 14.71 -3.72 15.28
N LEU A 12 13.57 -3.35 15.87
CA LEU A 12 12.28 -3.44 15.22
C LEU A 12 12.12 -2.33 14.17
N PRO A 13 11.56 -2.66 12.99
CA PRO A 13 11.33 -1.70 11.92
C PRO A 13 10.23 -0.68 12.30
N PRO A 14 10.03 0.42 11.55
CA PRO A 14 8.93 1.34 11.79
C PRO A 14 7.57 0.63 11.85
N LEU A 15 6.63 1.14 12.64
CA LEU A 15 5.30 0.58 12.83
C LEU A 15 4.26 1.44 12.13
N SER A 16 3.43 0.82 11.29
CA SER A 16 2.28 1.41 10.64
C SER A 16 0.97 0.79 11.11
N LEU A 17 -0.16 1.38 10.74
CA LEU A 17 -1.48 0.82 10.95
C LEU A 17 -2.26 0.81 9.63
N TYR A 18 -2.77 -0.36 9.24
CA TYR A 18 -3.73 -0.52 8.16
C TYR A 18 -5.14 -0.69 8.73
N ILE A 19 -6.10 0.07 8.20
CA ILE A 19 -7.51 0.02 8.60
C ILE A 19 -8.33 -0.37 7.38
N HIS A 20 -9.02 -1.50 7.45
CA HIS A 20 -9.83 -2.01 6.35
C HIS A 20 -11.29 -1.63 6.51
N ILE A 21 -11.83 -0.92 5.53
CA ILE A 21 -13.27 -0.62 5.39
C ILE A 21 -13.82 -1.47 4.25
N PRO A 22 -14.67 -2.49 4.53
CA PRO A 22 -15.00 -3.51 3.53
C PRO A 22 -16.11 -3.13 2.56
N TRP A 23 -16.78 -2.01 2.70
CA TRP A 23 -17.95 -1.67 1.87
C TRP A 23 -17.61 -0.86 0.63
N CYS A 24 -18.31 -1.19 -0.46
CA CYS A 24 -18.36 -0.41 -1.70
C CYS A 24 -19.81 -0.16 -2.10
N VAL A 25 -20.09 0.91 -2.82
CA VAL A 25 -21.38 1.11 -3.47
C VAL A 25 -21.64 -0.02 -4.46
N GLN A 26 -20.64 -0.34 -5.28
CA GLN A 26 -20.64 -1.42 -6.26
C GLN A 26 -19.28 -2.10 -6.31
N LYS A 27 -19.23 -3.44 -6.39
CA LYS A 27 -17.98 -4.17 -6.56
C LYS A 27 -17.59 -4.18 -8.03
N CYS A 28 -16.38 -3.71 -8.33
CA CYS A 28 -15.82 -3.70 -9.67
C CYS A 28 -15.52 -5.13 -10.16
N PRO A 29 -15.69 -5.43 -11.47
CA PRO A 29 -15.54 -6.78 -12.00
C PRO A 29 -14.11 -7.34 -11.95
N TYR A 30 -13.10 -6.49 -11.79
CA TYR A 30 -11.68 -6.87 -11.68
C TYR A 30 -11.19 -6.96 -10.22
N CYS A 31 -11.96 -6.46 -9.24
CA CYS A 31 -11.50 -6.27 -7.87
C CYS A 31 -11.47 -7.59 -7.09
N ASP A 32 -10.29 -7.97 -6.61
CA ASP A 32 -10.02 -9.13 -5.74
C ASP A 32 -10.01 -8.79 -4.25
N PHE A 33 -10.04 -7.49 -3.90
CA PHE A 33 -10.03 -7.05 -2.51
C PHE A 33 -11.21 -7.61 -1.71
N ASN A 34 -11.03 -7.71 -0.39
CA ASN A 34 -12.10 -8.08 0.52
C ASN A 34 -13.16 -6.97 0.62
N SER A 35 -13.87 -6.76 -0.48
CA SER A 35 -14.88 -5.72 -0.62
C SER A 35 -16.27 -6.30 -0.83
N HIS A 36 -17.27 -5.68 -0.22
CA HIS A 36 -18.65 -6.12 -0.20
C HIS A 36 -19.57 -5.00 -0.71
N ALA A 37 -20.38 -5.29 -1.73
CA ALA A 37 -21.36 -4.32 -2.20
C ALA A 37 -22.37 -4.00 -1.10
N GLN A 38 -22.59 -2.71 -0.87
CA GLN A 38 -23.56 -2.21 0.11
C GLN A 38 -24.98 -2.61 -0.32
N LYS A 39 -25.70 -3.29 0.58
CA LYS A 39 -27.10 -3.71 0.37
C LYS A 39 -28.09 -2.96 1.27
N SER A 40 -27.60 -2.24 2.24
CA SER A 40 -28.33 -1.49 3.25
C SER A 40 -27.44 -0.37 3.79
N ASP A 41 -27.93 0.43 4.71
CA ASP A 41 -27.12 1.43 5.39
C ASP A 41 -25.92 0.78 6.06
N ILE A 42 -24.74 1.42 5.94
CA ILE A 42 -23.51 0.96 6.58
C ILE A 42 -23.65 1.23 8.08
N PRO A 43 -23.42 0.22 8.93
CA PRO A 43 -23.44 0.38 10.39
C PRO A 43 -22.13 1.09 10.84
N GLU A 44 -21.95 2.36 10.42
CA GLU A 44 -20.68 3.09 10.55
C GLU A 44 -20.19 3.15 12.00
N GLN A 45 -21.04 3.62 12.92
CA GLN A 45 -20.65 3.80 14.33
C GLN A 45 -20.35 2.47 15.01
N ASP A 46 -21.13 1.45 14.71
CA ASP A 46 -20.93 0.11 15.24
C ASP A 46 -19.61 -0.49 14.74
N TYR A 47 -19.35 -0.35 13.45
CA TYR A 47 -18.08 -0.83 12.86
C TYR A 47 -16.87 -0.08 13.43
N ILE A 48 -16.94 1.23 13.64
CA ILE A 48 -15.87 2.00 14.28
C ILE A 48 -15.62 1.49 15.70
N ASN A 49 -16.67 1.22 16.48
CA ASN A 49 -16.50 0.65 17.81
C ASN A 49 -15.80 -0.72 17.77
N HIS A 50 -16.14 -1.55 16.79
CA HIS A 50 -15.46 -2.84 16.57
C HIS A 50 -13.99 -2.64 16.14
N LEU A 51 -13.67 -1.67 15.29
CA LEU A 51 -12.27 -1.33 14.93
C LEU A 51 -11.44 -0.95 16.17
N ILE A 52 -12.02 -0.16 17.06
CA ILE A 52 -11.37 0.28 18.30
C ILE A 52 -11.12 -0.93 19.22
N THR A 53 -12.12 -1.79 19.39
CA THR A 53 -12.00 -3.01 20.21
C THR A 53 -10.97 -3.97 19.61
N ASP A 54 -10.94 -4.13 18.29
CA ASP A 54 -9.96 -4.94 17.56
C ASP A 54 -8.54 -4.42 17.81
N LEU A 55 -8.34 -3.11 17.74
CA LEU A 55 -7.05 -2.48 18.06
C LEU A 55 -6.63 -2.75 19.53
N GLU A 56 -7.53 -2.62 20.48
CA GLU A 56 -7.25 -2.89 21.89
C GLU A 56 -6.81 -4.34 22.13
N GLN A 57 -7.46 -5.29 21.45
CA GLN A 57 -7.07 -6.70 21.51
C GLN A 57 -5.69 -6.92 20.91
N ASP A 58 -5.38 -6.33 19.74
CA ASP A 58 -4.07 -6.42 19.11
C ASP A 58 -2.97 -5.80 19.97
N LEU A 59 -3.19 -4.61 20.55
CA LEU A 59 -2.23 -3.95 21.44
C LEU A 59 -1.94 -4.76 22.70
N THR A 60 -2.94 -5.50 23.19
CA THR A 60 -2.79 -6.40 24.34
C THR A 60 -2.06 -7.67 23.95
N TYR A 61 -2.49 -8.31 22.86
CA TYR A 61 -1.96 -9.60 22.41
C TYR A 61 -0.52 -9.48 21.91
N PHE A 62 -0.22 -8.44 21.14
CA PHE A 62 1.11 -8.18 20.58
C PHE A 62 1.93 -7.19 21.42
N HIS A 63 1.63 -7.03 22.70
CA HIS A 63 2.24 -6.02 23.57
C HIS A 63 3.77 -5.94 23.48
N HIS A 64 4.45 -7.07 23.42
CA HIS A 64 5.92 -7.12 23.36
C HIS A 64 6.47 -6.51 22.06
N SER A 65 5.75 -6.62 20.94
CA SER A 65 6.15 -6.00 19.66
C SER A 65 5.80 -4.51 19.60
N VAL A 66 4.67 -4.08 20.17
CA VAL A 66 4.15 -2.72 19.97
C VAL A 66 4.47 -1.73 21.07
N LYS A 67 4.88 -2.22 22.25
CA LYS A 67 5.20 -1.39 23.42
C LYS A 67 6.24 -0.32 23.08
N ASN A 68 5.98 0.92 23.52
CA ASN A 68 6.85 2.08 23.36
C ASN A 68 7.09 2.52 21.88
N ARG A 69 6.33 1.97 20.93
CA ARG A 69 6.42 2.38 19.53
C ARG A 69 5.39 3.44 19.19
N ARG A 70 5.65 4.19 18.13
CA ARG A 70 4.77 5.21 17.56
C ARG A 70 4.32 4.75 16.18
N LEU A 71 3.11 5.11 15.80
CA LEU A 71 2.67 4.91 14.41
C LEU A 71 3.37 5.93 13.50
N HIS A 72 4.04 5.40 12.48
CA HIS A 72 4.70 6.17 11.43
C HIS A 72 3.74 6.54 10.30
N SER A 73 2.78 5.66 10.00
CA SER A 73 1.71 5.92 9.05
C SER A 73 0.43 5.17 9.41
N ILE A 74 -0.69 5.72 8.97
CA ILE A 74 -2.01 5.07 8.97
C ILE A 74 -2.53 5.06 7.54
N PHE A 75 -3.04 3.93 7.09
CA PHE A 75 -3.68 3.80 5.78
C PHE A 75 -5.08 3.24 5.95
N ILE A 76 -6.10 4.01 5.55
CA ILE A 76 -7.51 3.63 5.61
C ILE A 76 -7.93 3.25 4.20
N GLY A 77 -8.08 1.94 3.95
CA GLY A 77 -8.27 1.40 2.61
C GLY A 77 -9.27 0.25 2.56
N GLY A 78 -9.30 -0.44 1.43
CA GLY A 78 -10.02 -1.69 1.22
C GLY A 78 -11.17 -1.63 0.21
N GLY A 79 -12.39 -1.41 0.64
CA GLY A 79 -13.54 -1.19 -0.23
C GLY A 79 -13.60 0.27 -0.71
N THR A 80 -14.34 1.09 0.02
CA THR A 80 -14.48 2.53 -0.24
C THR A 80 -14.55 3.27 1.09
N PRO A 81 -13.41 3.59 1.71
CA PRO A 81 -13.37 4.30 2.99
C PRO A 81 -14.09 5.65 3.00
N SER A 82 -14.13 6.33 1.87
CA SER A 82 -14.85 7.60 1.71
C SER A 82 -16.38 7.50 1.83
N LEU A 83 -16.92 6.31 2.01
CA LEU A 83 -18.33 6.12 2.40
C LEU A 83 -18.58 6.52 3.85
N PHE A 84 -17.55 6.47 4.71
CA PHE A 84 -17.66 6.88 6.11
C PHE A 84 -17.71 8.41 6.25
N SER A 85 -18.40 8.87 7.27
CA SER A 85 -18.52 10.30 7.55
C SER A 85 -17.20 10.88 8.06
N ALA A 86 -16.99 12.18 7.83
CA ALA A 86 -15.82 12.87 8.37
C ALA A 86 -15.80 12.83 9.91
N GLN A 87 -16.97 12.86 10.54
CA GLN A 87 -17.12 12.74 11.99
C GLN A 87 -16.71 11.34 12.49
N GLY A 88 -17.11 10.29 11.77
CA GLY A 88 -16.71 8.91 12.08
C GLY A 88 -15.20 8.73 11.96
N ILE A 89 -14.57 9.24 10.90
CA ILE A 89 -13.12 9.20 10.72
C ILE A 89 -12.40 10.00 11.82
N ALA A 90 -12.89 11.20 12.18
CA ALA A 90 -12.34 12.02 13.27
C ALA A 90 -12.37 11.26 14.61
N PHE A 91 -13.51 10.65 14.92
CA PHE A 91 -13.67 9.84 16.13
C PHE A 91 -12.71 8.66 16.13
N LEU A 92 -12.65 7.87 15.05
CA LEU A 92 -11.73 6.74 14.91
C LEU A 92 -10.27 7.14 15.12
N LEU A 93 -9.79 8.18 14.43
CA LEU A 93 -8.40 8.65 14.55
C LEU A 93 -8.08 9.18 15.94
N SER A 94 -9.02 9.86 16.61
CA SER A 94 -8.87 10.31 18.00
C SER A 94 -8.71 9.13 18.95
N GLU A 95 -9.56 8.10 18.82
CA GLU A 95 -9.53 6.91 19.66
C GLU A 95 -8.26 6.08 19.45
N ILE A 96 -7.76 5.99 18.22
CA ILE A 96 -6.47 5.35 17.92
C ILE A 96 -5.34 6.12 18.60
N LYS A 97 -5.32 7.46 18.48
CA LYS A 97 -4.27 8.30 19.06
C LYS A 97 -4.20 8.23 20.58
N HIS A 98 -5.33 8.01 21.25
CA HIS A 98 -5.37 7.78 22.71
C HIS A 98 -4.72 6.45 23.12
N ARG A 99 -4.71 5.43 22.26
CA ARG A 99 -4.22 4.07 22.56
C ARG A 99 -2.78 3.84 22.12
N ILE A 100 -2.38 4.43 21.01
CA ILE A 100 -1.02 4.33 20.47
C ILE A 100 -0.57 5.70 19.94
N PRO A 101 0.60 6.22 20.39
CA PRO A 101 1.06 7.56 20.01
C PRO A 101 1.42 7.62 18.52
N PHE A 102 1.22 8.79 17.93
CA PHE A 102 1.60 9.09 16.55
C PHE A 102 3.01 9.72 16.51
N SER A 103 3.74 9.44 15.43
CA SER A 103 4.95 10.20 15.09
C SER A 103 4.59 11.64 14.74
N PRO A 104 5.47 12.62 15.01
CA PRO A 104 5.19 14.02 14.70
C PRO A 104 4.88 14.29 13.23
N ASP A 105 5.47 13.49 12.33
CA ASP A 105 5.36 13.57 10.88
C ASP A 105 4.54 12.43 10.28
N ILE A 106 3.56 11.90 11.03
CA ILE A 106 2.71 10.78 10.60
C ILE A 106 2.02 11.08 9.27
N GLU A 107 2.04 10.10 8.35
CA GLU A 107 1.19 10.11 7.17
C GLU A 107 -0.12 9.39 7.47
N ILE A 108 -1.25 10.03 7.23
CA ILE A 108 -2.58 9.43 7.36
C ILE A 108 -3.28 9.50 6.00
N THR A 109 -3.32 8.35 5.32
CA THR A 109 -3.93 8.21 4.00
C THR A 109 -5.35 7.67 4.12
N LEU A 110 -6.27 8.23 3.32
CA LEU A 110 -7.62 7.70 3.12
C LEU A 110 -7.87 7.47 1.63
N GLU A 111 -8.32 6.26 1.27
CA GLU A 111 -8.77 5.95 -0.08
C GLU A 111 -10.16 6.51 -0.35
N ALA A 112 -10.35 7.10 -1.52
CA ALA A 112 -11.59 7.70 -1.93
C ALA A 112 -11.94 7.39 -3.40
N ASN A 113 -13.23 7.25 -3.67
CA ASN A 113 -13.72 7.37 -5.03
C ASN A 113 -13.89 8.85 -5.38
N PRO A 114 -13.64 9.25 -6.64
CA PRO A 114 -13.76 10.63 -7.07
C PRO A 114 -15.20 11.02 -7.44
N GLY A 115 -16.20 10.51 -6.71
CA GLY A 115 -17.59 10.90 -6.88
C GLY A 115 -17.90 12.24 -6.20
N THR A 116 -18.99 12.89 -6.60
CA THR A 116 -19.37 14.24 -6.11
C THR A 116 -19.56 14.28 -4.59
N VAL A 117 -20.27 13.29 -4.04
CA VAL A 117 -20.58 13.23 -2.59
C VAL A 117 -19.33 13.02 -1.76
N GLU A 118 -18.43 12.16 -2.22
CA GLU A 118 -17.16 11.88 -1.53
C GLU A 118 -16.24 13.10 -1.55
N THR A 119 -16.20 13.82 -2.68
CA THR A 119 -15.38 15.03 -2.83
C THR A 119 -15.78 16.13 -1.83
N GLU A 120 -17.06 16.32 -1.58
CA GLU A 120 -17.56 17.29 -0.59
C GLU A 120 -17.07 16.98 0.85
N ARG A 121 -16.73 15.72 1.13
CA ARG A 121 -16.21 15.26 2.44
C ARG A 121 -14.72 15.48 2.63
N PHE A 122 -13.94 15.71 1.57
CA PHE A 122 -12.47 15.82 1.66
C PHE A 122 -12.01 16.87 2.67
N LEU A 123 -12.65 18.04 2.70
CA LEU A 123 -12.36 19.06 3.71
C LEU A 123 -12.59 18.53 5.14
N GLY A 124 -13.66 17.78 5.36
CA GLY A 124 -13.94 17.17 6.66
C GLY A 124 -12.90 16.12 7.04
N TYR A 125 -12.41 15.32 6.09
CA TYR A 125 -11.34 14.35 6.36
C TYR A 125 -10.02 15.02 6.71
N THR A 126 -9.67 16.14 6.04
CA THR A 126 -8.45 16.88 6.42
C THR A 126 -8.58 17.48 7.83
N GLN A 127 -9.75 17.97 8.21
CA GLN A 127 -10.02 18.43 9.57
C GLN A 127 -9.98 17.30 10.62
N ALA A 128 -10.30 16.07 10.21
CA ALA A 128 -10.17 14.87 11.04
C ALA A 128 -8.71 14.42 11.25
N GLY A 129 -7.76 14.96 10.47
CA GLY A 129 -6.35 14.64 10.55
C GLY A 129 -5.81 13.80 9.38
N VAL A 130 -6.63 13.48 8.38
CA VAL A 130 -6.16 12.88 7.12
C VAL A 130 -5.32 13.91 6.38
N ASN A 131 -4.07 13.57 6.05
CA ASN A 131 -3.16 14.48 5.36
C ASN A 131 -2.74 13.99 3.96
N ARG A 132 -3.23 12.80 3.55
CA ARG A 132 -3.07 12.26 2.21
C ARG A 132 -4.37 11.60 1.74
N ILE A 133 -4.81 11.87 0.51
CA ILE A 133 -5.97 11.23 -0.13
C ILE A 133 -5.50 10.43 -1.34
N SER A 134 -5.89 9.15 -1.46
CA SER A 134 -5.66 8.31 -2.64
C SER A 134 -6.96 8.18 -3.42
N MET A 135 -6.98 8.64 -4.66
CA MET A 135 -8.19 8.69 -5.48
C MET A 135 -8.15 7.62 -6.57
N GLY A 136 -9.09 6.68 -6.51
CA GLY A 136 -9.27 5.63 -7.51
C GLY A 136 -9.87 6.14 -8.81
N ILE A 137 -9.10 6.89 -9.59
CA ILE A 137 -9.52 7.46 -10.88
C ILE A 137 -9.68 6.37 -11.94
N GLN A 138 -8.69 5.51 -12.06
CA GLN A 138 -8.53 4.37 -12.98
C GLN A 138 -8.34 4.77 -14.45
N SER A 139 -9.14 5.67 -15.00
CA SER A 139 -9.04 6.22 -16.35
C SER A 139 -9.79 7.55 -16.45
N PHE A 140 -9.47 8.39 -17.44
CA PHE A 140 -10.27 9.57 -17.83
C PHE A 140 -11.11 9.32 -19.06
N ASN A 141 -11.23 8.05 -19.50
CA ASN A 141 -12.10 7.62 -20.60
C ASN A 141 -13.37 6.97 -20.03
N ASP A 142 -14.53 7.59 -20.26
CA ASP A 142 -15.82 7.14 -19.72
C ASP A 142 -16.21 5.72 -20.19
N ASP A 143 -15.83 5.30 -21.41
CA ASP A 143 -16.09 3.94 -21.88
C ASP A 143 -15.25 2.92 -21.10
N LYS A 144 -13.99 3.24 -20.79
CA LYS A 144 -13.13 2.39 -19.97
C LYS A 144 -13.63 2.33 -18.54
N LEU A 145 -14.02 3.47 -17.95
CA LEU A 145 -14.62 3.52 -16.61
C LEU A 145 -15.88 2.64 -16.52
N ARG A 146 -16.75 2.68 -17.54
CA ARG A 146 -17.95 1.87 -17.58
C ARG A 146 -17.65 0.36 -17.64
N VAL A 147 -16.66 -0.05 -18.44
CA VAL A 147 -16.23 -1.46 -18.53
C VAL A 147 -15.59 -1.92 -17.20
N LEU A 148 -14.86 -1.05 -16.52
CA LEU A 148 -14.31 -1.30 -15.19
C LEU A 148 -15.38 -1.30 -14.08
N GLY A 149 -16.65 -1.00 -14.38
CA GLY A 149 -17.73 -0.93 -13.39
C GLY A 149 -17.60 0.25 -12.43
N ARG A 150 -16.91 1.33 -12.87
CA ARG A 150 -16.79 2.56 -12.07
C ARG A 150 -18.10 3.34 -12.11
N ILE A 151 -18.44 3.97 -10.98
CA ILE A 151 -19.69 4.74 -10.82
C ILE A 151 -19.51 6.22 -11.13
N HIS A 152 -18.27 6.72 -11.18
CA HIS A 152 -17.92 8.09 -11.55
C HIS A 152 -17.55 8.20 -13.04
N ASN A 153 -17.56 9.39 -13.57
CA ASN A 153 -17.12 9.74 -14.91
C ASN A 153 -15.87 10.64 -14.89
N ALA A 154 -15.30 10.93 -16.06
CA ALA A 154 -14.08 11.73 -16.18
C ALA A 154 -14.23 13.17 -15.64
N ILE A 155 -15.40 13.77 -15.74
CA ILE A 155 -15.66 15.14 -15.22
C ILE A 155 -15.62 15.14 -13.69
N GLU A 156 -16.29 14.17 -13.06
CA GLU A 156 -16.28 14.01 -11.61
C GLU A 156 -14.86 13.73 -11.10
N ALA A 157 -14.11 12.86 -11.80
CA ALA A 157 -12.72 12.57 -11.51
C ALA A 157 -11.86 13.84 -11.48
N LYS A 158 -11.93 14.66 -12.54
CA LYS A 158 -11.19 15.93 -12.63
C LYS A 158 -11.60 16.92 -11.55
N SER A 159 -12.90 17.04 -11.27
CA SER A 159 -13.42 17.91 -10.21
C SER A 159 -12.89 17.52 -8.82
N ALA A 160 -12.81 16.21 -8.53
CA ALA A 160 -12.24 15.72 -7.27
C ALA A 160 -10.75 16.07 -7.15
N VAL A 161 -9.98 15.91 -8.23
CA VAL A 161 -8.56 16.29 -8.26
C VAL A 161 -8.37 17.80 -8.08
N ASP A 162 -9.16 18.62 -8.75
CA ASP A 162 -9.09 20.07 -8.59
C ASP A 162 -9.40 20.50 -7.15
N PHE A 163 -10.37 19.85 -6.49
CA PHE A 163 -10.65 20.12 -5.09
C PHE A 163 -9.48 19.73 -4.18
N ALA A 164 -8.86 18.56 -4.40
CA ALA A 164 -7.66 18.16 -3.65
C ALA A 164 -6.49 19.14 -3.86
N ARG A 165 -6.29 19.65 -5.10
CA ARG A 165 -5.31 20.70 -5.39
C ARG A 165 -5.59 21.99 -4.62
N VAL A 166 -6.85 22.42 -4.52
CA VAL A 166 -7.25 23.58 -3.72
C VAL A 166 -6.94 23.35 -2.24
N LEU A 167 -7.29 22.20 -1.67
CA LEU A 167 -6.97 21.89 -0.28
C LEU A 167 -5.46 21.92 -0.03
N ARG A 168 -4.67 21.37 -0.97
CA ARG A 168 -3.21 21.38 -0.87
C ARG A 168 -2.64 22.80 -0.97
N SER A 169 -3.15 23.65 -1.86
CA SER A 169 -2.71 25.03 -1.98
C SER A 169 -3.05 25.91 -0.75
N GLN A 170 -3.95 25.42 0.12
CA GLN A 170 -4.34 26.04 1.39
C GLN A 170 -3.65 25.39 2.60
N ASP A 171 -2.64 24.56 2.39
CA ASP A 171 -1.94 23.80 3.45
C ASP A 171 -2.87 22.93 4.33
N LYS A 172 -4.00 22.47 3.76
CA LYS A 172 -4.96 21.59 4.43
C LYS A 172 -4.76 20.12 4.10
N LEU A 173 -4.03 19.83 3.03
CA LEU A 173 -3.71 18.49 2.56
C LEU A 173 -2.23 18.47 2.13
N ASP A 174 -1.44 17.57 2.68
CA ASP A 174 -0.01 17.49 2.36
C ASP A 174 0.23 16.89 0.96
N SER A 175 -0.53 15.83 0.64
CA SER A 175 -0.38 15.09 -0.61
C SER A 175 -1.69 14.45 -1.08
N PHE A 176 -1.75 14.13 -2.37
CA PHE A 176 -2.77 13.25 -2.92
C PHE A 176 -2.18 12.37 -4.02
N ASN A 177 -2.82 11.23 -4.23
CA ASN A 177 -2.47 10.25 -5.26
C ASN A 177 -3.62 10.07 -6.23
N LEU A 178 -3.30 9.84 -7.50
CA LEU A 178 -4.23 9.32 -8.49
C LEU A 178 -3.83 7.88 -8.81
N ASP A 179 -4.78 6.95 -8.61
CA ASP A 179 -4.63 5.59 -9.08
C ASP A 179 -5.11 5.51 -10.51
N LEU A 180 -4.25 5.15 -11.44
CA LEU A 180 -4.55 4.93 -12.85
C LEU A 180 -4.19 3.50 -13.24
N MET A 181 -5.01 2.94 -14.12
CA MET A 181 -4.80 1.61 -14.68
C MET A 181 -4.47 1.71 -16.17
N HIS A 182 -3.62 0.80 -16.65
CA HIS A 182 -3.39 0.59 -18.07
C HIS A 182 -3.57 -0.88 -18.46
N GLY A 183 -3.49 -1.17 -19.76
CA GLY A 183 -3.81 -2.51 -20.24
C GLY A 183 -5.30 -2.84 -20.09
N LEU A 184 -6.17 -1.83 -20.16
CA LEU A 184 -7.61 -1.98 -19.98
C LEU A 184 -8.25 -2.70 -21.17
N PRO A 185 -9.48 -3.26 -21.01
CA PRO A 185 -10.16 -3.95 -22.10
C PRO A 185 -10.23 -3.12 -23.38
N ASN A 186 -9.68 -3.68 -24.48
CA ASN A 186 -9.58 -3.03 -25.79
C ASN A 186 -8.94 -1.61 -25.73
N GLN A 187 -7.98 -1.38 -24.83
CA GLN A 187 -7.27 -0.11 -24.74
C GLN A 187 -6.15 -0.06 -25.77
N THR A 188 -6.07 1.02 -26.53
CA THR A 188 -4.93 1.28 -27.41
C THR A 188 -3.81 1.98 -26.64
N VAL A 189 -2.58 1.93 -27.19
CA VAL A 189 -1.42 2.67 -26.63
C VAL A 189 -1.77 4.15 -26.47
N GLU A 190 -2.33 4.79 -27.50
CA GLU A 190 -2.69 6.21 -27.44
C GLU A 190 -3.72 6.54 -26.34
N GLN A 191 -4.71 5.67 -26.10
CA GLN A 191 -5.67 5.86 -25.03
C GLN A 191 -5.02 5.77 -23.64
N ALA A 192 -4.07 4.85 -23.45
CA ALA A 192 -3.35 4.74 -22.18
C ALA A 192 -2.45 5.97 -21.93
N LEU A 193 -1.77 6.46 -22.96
CA LEU A 193 -0.95 7.66 -22.88
C LEU A 193 -1.78 8.93 -22.70
N ASP A 194 -3.00 8.98 -23.25
CA ASP A 194 -3.91 10.12 -23.06
C ASP A 194 -4.37 10.21 -21.58
N ASP A 195 -4.67 9.08 -20.94
CA ASP A 195 -4.95 9.04 -19.51
C ASP A 195 -3.78 9.63 -18.68
N LEU A 196 -2.54 9.27 -19.01
CA LEU A 196 -1.35 9.81 -18.35
C LEU A 196 -1.16 11.31 -18.61
N ARG A 197 -1.35 11.79 -19.86
CA ARG A 197 -1.23 13.23 -20.17
C ARG A 197 -2.23 14.04 -19.35
N GLN A 198 -3.49 13.59 -19.27
CA GLN A 198 -4.51 14.23 -18.47
C GLN A 198 -4.15 14.23 -16.97
N ALA A 199 -3.61 13.11 -16.44
CA ALA A 199 -3.13 13.05 -15.07
C ALA A 199 -1.97 14.03 -14.81
N ILE A 200 -1.00 14.11 -15.72
CA ILE A 200 0.15 15.02 -15.63
C ILE A 200 -0.29 16.49 -15.64
N GLU A 201 -1.27 16.85 -16.46
CA GLU A 201 -1.86 18.22 -16.50
C GLU A 201 -2.53 18.59 -15.17
N LEU A 202 -3.14 17.62 -14.49
CA LEU A 202 -3.71 17.80 -13.17
C LEU A 202 -2.66 17.92 -12.05
N ALA A 203 -1.38 17.67 -12.35
CA ALA A 203 -0.22 17.86 -11.50
C ALA A 203 -0.31 17.26 -10.08
N PRO A 204 -0.72 16.00 -9.90
CA PRO A 204 -0.69 15.37 -8.59
C PRO A 204 0.74 15.21 -8.10
N PRO A 205 1.00 15.25 -6.78
CA PRO A 205 2.34 14.95 -6.25
C PRO A 205 2.73 13.47 -6.37
N HIS A 206 1.74 12.58 -6.52
CA HIS A 206 1.94 11.13 -6.59
C HIS A 206 0.98 10.50 -7.61
N LEU A 207 1.46 9.48 -8.33
CA LEU A 207 0.70 8.67 -9.28
C LEU A 207 0.99 7.19 -9.02
N SER A 208 -0.06 6.40 -8.80
CA SER A 208 -0.01 4.94 -8.93
C SER A 208 -0.47 4.60 -10.35
N TRP A 209 0.39 3.95 -11.11
CA TRP A 209 0.09 3.56 -12.48
C TRP A 209 0.41 2.08 -12.68
N TYR A 210 -0.62 1.25 -12.76
CA TYR A 210 -0.49 -0.20 -12.74
C TYR A 210 -1.30 -0.88 -13.83
N GLN A 211 -0.77 -2.02 -14.28
CA GLN A 211 -1.40 -2.83 -15.31
C GLN A 211 -2.60 -3.58 -14.74
N LEU A 212 -3.70 -3.65 -15.50
CA LEU A 212 -4.81 -4.53 -15.17
C LEU A 212 -4.36 -5.99 -15.22
N THR A 213 -4.47 -6.70 -14.10
CA THR A 213 -4.31 -8.14 -13.98
C THR A 213 -5.65 -8.82 -13.78
N ILE A 214 -5.79 -10.04 -14.31
CA ILE A 214 -7.00 -10.84 -14.13
C ILE A 214 -6.80 -11.75 -12.91
N GLU A 215 -7.29 -11.27 -11.76
CA GLU A 215 -7.14 -11.99 -10.51
C GLU A 215 -8.17 -13.11 -10.35
N PRO A 216 -7.81 -14.26 -9.75
CA PRO A 216 -8.74 -15.35 -9.45
C PRO A 216 -9.94 -14.87 -8.62
N ASN A 217 -11.10 -15.55 -8.79
CA ASN A 217 -12.35 -15.24 -8.08
C ASN A 217 -12.97 -13.87 -8.38
N THR A 218 -12.57 -13.24 -9.49
CA THR A 218 -13.17 -11.99 -10.00
C THR A 218 -14.14 -12.29 -11.15
N MET A 219 -15.01 -11.33 -11.46
CA MET A 219 -15.87 -11.45 -12.64
C MET A 219 -15.07 -11.48 -13.94
N PHE A 220 -13.94 -10.77 -14.02
CA PHE A 220 -13.03 -10.80 -15.16
C PHE A 220 -12.34 -12.16 -15.31
N ALA A 221 -12.03 -12.88 -14.22
CA ALA A 221 -11.55 -14.25 -14.32
C ALA A 221 -12.61 -15.21 -14.85
N TYR A 222 -13.88 -15.01 -14.46
CA TYR A 222 -14.99 -15.83 -14.94
C TYR A 222 -15.38 -15.52 -16.38
N ARG A 223 -15.30 -14.25 -16.81
CA ARG A 223 -15.57 -13.77 -18.17
C ARG A 223 -14.46 -12.81 -18.60
N PRO A 224 -13.30 -13.34 -19.03
CA PRO A 224 -12.15 -12.50 -19.36
C PRO A 224 -12.48 -11.54 -20.51
N PRO A 225 -12.22 -10.24 -20.34
CA PRO A 225 -12.30 -9.29 -21.42
C PRO A 225 -11.13 -9.46 -22.41
N THR A 226 -11.24 -8.90 -23.60
CA THR A 226 -10.13 -8.80 -24.53
C THR A 226 -9.17 -7.72 -24.02
N LEU A 227 -7.93 -8.10 -23.68
CA LEU A 227 -6.87 -7.19 -23.29
C LEU A 227 -5.92 -6.91 -24.46
N PRO A 228 -5.14 -5.81 -24.42
CA PRO A 228 -4.02 -5.60 -25.33
C PRO A 228 -3.05 -6.79 -25.28
N ASN A 229 -2.37 -7.07 -26.40
CA ASN A 229 -1.33 -8.10 -26.44
C ASN A 229 -0.05 -7.63 -25.74
N ASP A 230 0.92 -8.55 -25.56
CA ASP A 230 2.13 -8.27 -24.81
C ASP A 230 2.99 -7.15 -25.44
N ASP A 231 3.06 -7.06 -26.77
CA ASP A 231 3.78 -5.98 -27.45
C ASP A 231 3.10 -4.62 -27.20
N GLU A 232 1.77 -4.57 -27.27
CA GLU A 232 1.02 -3.33 -26.94
C GLU A 232 1.16 -2.95 -25.47
N LEU A 233 1.16 -3.92 -24.56
CA LEU A 233 1.38 -3.69 -23.13
C LEU A 233 2.80 -3.15 -22.86
N TRP A 234 3.79 -3.68 -23.57
CA TRP A 234 5.16 -3.19 -23.49
C TRP A 234 5.28 -1.75 -24.01
N ASP A 235 4.69 -1.46 -25.17
CA ASP A 235 4.66 -0.11 -25.74
C ASP A 235 3.99 0.90 -24.78
N ILE A 236 2.88 0.51 -24.16
CA ILE A 236 2.20 1.33 -23.15
C ILE A 236 3.15 1.63 -21.99
N PHE A 237 3.79 0.59 -21.45
CA PHE A 237 4.68 0.72 -20.30
C PHE A 237 5.88 1.60 -20.63
N GLU A 238 6.60 1.33 -21.72
CA GLU A 238 7.80 2.06 -22.10
C GLU A 238 7.52 3.54 -22.37
N GLN A 239 6.53 3.83 -23.22
CA GLN A 239 6.18 5.20 -23.56
C GLN A 239 5.56 5.95 -22.35
N GLY A 240 4.76 5.28 -21.54
CA GLY A 240 4.18 5.86 -20.32
C GLY A 240 5.24 6.18 -19.29
N HIS A 241 6.23 5.30 -19.08
CA HIS A 241 7.39 5.57 -18.22
C HIS A 241 8.18 6.78 -18.68
N GLN A 242 8.46 6.89 -19.99
CA GLN A 242 9.14 8.04 -20.58
C GLN A 242 8.36 9.34 -20.37
N LEU A 243 7.04 9.31 -20.55
CA LEU A 243 6.14 10.44 -20.36
C LEU A 243 6.14 10.94 -18.91
N LEU A 244 6.01 10.02 -17.95
CA LEU A 244 6.03 10.34 -16.51
C LEU A 244 7.38 10.90 -16.07
N THR A 245 8.48 10.30 -16.54
CA THR A 245 9.83 10.74 -16.22
C THR A 245 10.11 12.14 -16.81
N ALA A 246 9.73 12.39 -18.07
CA ALA A 246 9.85 13.69 -18.70
C ALA A 246 9.04 14.78 -17.98
N ALA A 247 7.91 14.42 -17.38
CA ALA A 247 7.10 15.28 -16.53
C ALA A 247 7.69 15.47 -15.11
N GLY A 248 8.86 14.87 -14.79
CA GLY A 248 9.59 15.02 -13.54
C GLY A 248 9.06 14.16 -12.39
N TYR A 249 8.32 13.08 -12.68
CA TYR A 249 8.02 12.04 -11.70
C TYR A 249 9.18 11.04 -11.65
N GLN A 250 9.44 10.53 -10.48
CA GLN A 250 10.42 9.46 -10.23
C GLN A 250 9.67 8.19 -9.87
N GLN A 251 9.90 7.12 -10.62
CA GLN A 251 9.46 5.80 -10.21
C GLN A 251 10.26 5.40 -8.98
N TYR A 252 9.62 4.99 -7.89
CA TYR A 252 10.31 4.58 -6.67
C TYR A 252 9.99 3.13 -6.27
N GLU A 253 8.90 2.58 -6.83
CA GLU A 253 8.55 1.16 -6.74
C GLU A 253 7.88 0.73 -8.06
N THR A 254 7.56 -0.55 -8.20
CA THR A 254 7.09 -1.18 -9.44
C THR A 254 5.96 -0.41 -10.14
N SER A 255 5.00 0.14 -9.39
CA SER A 255 3.77 0.75 -9.94
C SER A 255 3.54 2.19 -9.46
N ALA A 256 4.49 2.79 -8.73
CA ALA A 256 4.28 4.13 -8.17
C ALA A 256 5.35 5.12 -8.57
N TYR A 257 4.86 6.31 -8.91
CA TYR A 257 5.64 7.47 -9.34
C TYR A 257 5.33 8.66 -8.44
N ALA A 258 6.35 9.40 -8.04
CA ALA A 258 6.16 10.56 -7.17
C ALA A 258 7.06 11.72 -7.60
N LYS A 259 6.63 12.94 -7.32
CA LYS A 259 7.53 14.09 -7.26
C LYS A 259 8.47 13.91 -6.06
N PRO A 260 9.69 14.49 -6.10
CA PRO A 260 10.63 14.39 -4.97
C PRO A 260 9.98 14.76 -3.63
N GLY A 261 10.09 13.87 -2.64
CA GLY A 261 9.54 14.07 -1.29
C GLY A 261 8.06 13.67 -1.11
N PHE A 262 7.38 13.15 -2.15
CA PHE A 262 5.97 12.77 -2.08
C PHE A 262 5.71 11.25 -2.20
N GLN A 263 6.73 10.44 -2.00
CA GLN A 263 6.57 8.99 -1.91
C GLN A 263 5.63 8.63 -0.73
N CYS A 264 4.78 7.62 -0.92
CA CYS A 264 3.85 7.16 0.13
C CYS A 264 4.63 6.47 1.26
N LYS A 265 4.61 7.06 2.47
CA LYS A 265 5.32 6.50 3.64
C LYS A 265 4.80 5.13 4.03
N HIS A 266 3.48 4.92 3.91
CA HIS A 266 2.86 3.63 4.23
C HIS A 266 3.33 2.52 3.28
N ASN A 267 3.35 2.78 1.96
CA ASN A 267 3.84 1.82 0.97
C ASN A 267 5.33 1.55 1.14
N LEU A 268 6.14 2.60 1.37
CA LEU A 268 7.56 2.45 1.66
C LEU A 268 7.80 1.57 2.90
N ASN A 269 6.96 1.69 3.95
CA ASN A 269 7.07 0.83 5.12
C ASN A 269 6.85 -0.64 4.77
N TYR A 270 5.84 -0.97 3.94
CA TYR A 270 5.64 -2.34 3.46
C TYR A 270 6.85 -2.86 2.68
N TRP A 271 7.29 -2.10 1.69
CA TRP A 271 8.37 -2.53 0.79
C TRP A 271 9.74 -2.54 1.47
N ARG A 272 9.93 -1.79 2.55
CA ARG A 272 11.12 -1.86 3.43
C ARG A 272 11.01 -2.94 4.49
N PHE A 273 10.11 -3.88 4.32
CA PHE A 273 9.87 -4.97 5.25
C PHE A 273 9.47 -4.51 6.66
N GLY A 274 8.81 -3.36 6.76
CA GLY A 274 8.34 -2.75 8.00
C GLY A 274 7.21 -3.53 8.69
N ASP A 275 6.92 -3.15 9.93
CA ASP A 275 5.80 -3.70 10.68
C ASP A 275 4.52 -2.91 10.46
N TYR A 276 3.40 -3.61 10.51
CA TYR A 276 2.10 -2.98 10.48
C TYR A 276 1.06 -3.78 11.27
N LEU A 277 0.38 -3.07 12.18
CA LEU A 277 -0.88 -3.52 12.74
C LEU A 277 -1.95 -3.45 11.66
N ALA A 278 -2.94 -4.33 11.76
CA ALA A 278 -4.04 -4.36 10.81
C ALA A 278 -5.35 -4.63 11.54
N ILE A 279 -6.30 -3.72 11.41
CA ILE A 279 -7.64 -3.83 11.99
C ILE A 279 -8.70 -3.74 10.91
N GLY A 280 -9.85 -4.32 11.16
CA GLY A 280 -10.95 -4.32 10.21
C GLY A 280 -11.09 -5.62 9.45
N CYS A 281 -12.27 -5.81 8.91
CA CYS A 281 -12.72 -7.03 8.25
C CYS A 281 -11.82 -7.43 7.08
N GLY A 282 -11.09 -8.56 7.22
CA GLY A 282 -10.18 -9.06 6.17
C GLY A 282 -8.83 -8.36 6.08
N ALA A 283 -8.48 -7.53 7.06
CA ALA A 283 -7.17 -6.91 7.13
C ALA A 283 -6.06 -7.95 7.42
N HIS A 284 -4.85 -7.68 6.94
CA HIS A 284 -3.66 -8.51 7.16
C HIS A 284 -2.58 -7.68 7.84
N GLY A 285 -1.92 -8.25 8.87
CA GLY A 285 -0.85 -7.61 9.61
C GLY A 285 0.46 -8.40 9.59
N LYS A 286 1.56 -7.70 9.85
CA LYS A 286 2.90 -8.26 10.04
C LYS A 286 3.56 -7.56 11.24
N LEU A 287 4.06 -8.34 12.19
CA LEU A 287 4.77 -7.84 13.35
C LEU A 287 6.06 -8.61 13.58
N SER A 288 7.11 -7.88 13.91
CA SER A 288 8.42 -8.42 14.27
C SER A 288 8.61 -8.36 15.78
N PHE A 289 9.32 -9.33 16.32
CA PHE A 289 9.68 -9.43 17.73
C PHE A 289 11.19 -9.56 17.86
N ALA A 290 11.73 -8.98 18.91
CA ALA A 290 13.14 -9.07 19.26
C ALA A 290 13.27 -9.23 20.77
N ASP A 291 14.25 -10.01 21.22
CA ASP A 291 14.58 -10.12 22.62
C ASP A 291 15.17 -8.81 23.14
N GLU A 292 15.05 -8.55 24.44
CA GLU A 292 15.71 -7.41 25.10
C GLU A 292 17.23 -7.48 24.81
N ASN A 293 17.76 -6.38 24.30
CA ASN A 293 19.17 -6.24 23.88
C ASN A 293 19.59 -7.02 22.63
N SER A 294 18.68 -7.64 21.89
CA SER A 294 18.99 -8.19 20.56
C SER A 294 19.22 -7.06 19.54
N ALA A 295 20.17 -7.27 18.63
CA ALA A 295 20.40 -6.40 17.49
C ALA A 295 19.56 -6.80 16.27
N THR A 296 18.88 -7.94 16.34
CA THR A 296 18.11 -8.53 15.23
C THR A 296 16.75 -9.02 15.67
N VAL A 297 15.84 -9.09 14.72
CA VAL A 297 14.51 -9.73 14.86
C VAL A 297 14.72 -11.24 15.07
N ASN A 298 14.03 -11.81 16.06
CA ASN A 298 14.04 -13.25 16.33
C ASN A 298 12.78 -13.98 15.86
N GLU A 299 11.64 -13.28 15.80
CA GLU A 299 10.36 -13.83 15.36
C GLU A 299 9.61 -12.83 14.46
N ILE A 300 8.89 -13.34 13.45
CA ILE A 300 8.00 -12.57 12.59
C ILE A 300 6.65 -13.28 12.55
N ILE A 301 5.59 -12.54 12.84
CA ILE A 301 4.22 -13.02 12.80
C ILE A 301 3.46 -12.36 11.64
N ARG A 302 2.77 -13.17 10.86
CA ARG A 302 1.71 -12.75 9.95
C ARG A 302 0.36 -13.12 10.54
N TYR A 303 -0.60 -12.22 10.46
CA TYR A 303 -1.96 -12.51 10.89
C TYR A 303 -3.00 -11.88 9.96
N SER A 304 -4.22 -12.41 10.01
CA SER A 304 -5.35 -11.90 9.25
C SER A 304 -6.61 -11.82 10.09
N LYS A 305 -7.48 -10.90 9.72
CA LYS A 305 -8.77 -10.66 10.37
C LYS A 305 -9.90 -11.41 9.67
N THR A 306 -10.98 -11.65 10.40
CA THR A 306 -12.20 -12.26 9.87
C THR A 306 -12.68 -11.55 8.60
N LYS A 307 -12.84 -12.32 7.51
CA LYS A 307 -13.07 -11.77 6.15
C LYS A 307 -14.50 -11.26 5.92
N HIS A 308 -15.49 -11.83 6.61
CA HIS A 308 -16.88 -11.45 6.38
C HIS A 308 -17.36 -10.41 7.40
N PRO A 309 -17.96 -9.25 6.98
CA PRO A 309 -18.38 -8.19 7.89
C PRO A 309 -19.26 -8.62 9.04
N ARG A 310 -20.20 -9.57 8.82
CA ARG A 310 -21.05 -10.10 9.89
C ARG A 310 -20.25 -10.82 10.99
N GLY A 311 -19.29 -11.66 10.62
CA GLY A 311 -18.43 -12.34 11.60
C GLY A 311 -17.60 -11.34 12.40
N TYR A 312 -17.04 -10.35 11.71
CA TYR A 312 -16.27 -9.27 12.33
C TYR A 312 -17.12 -8.48 13.35
N LEU A 313 -18.36 -8.11 13.00
CA LEU A 313 -19.32 -7.43 13.88
C LEU A 313 -19.88 -8.32 15.02
N HIS A 314 -19.57 -9.60 15.04
CA HIS A 314 -19.82 -10.47 16.22
C HIS A 314 -18.65 -10.46 17.21
N GLY A 315 -17.57 -9.71 16.96
CA GLY A 315 -16.41 -9.60 17.85
C GLY A 315 -15.34 -10.69 17.64
N GLU A 316 -15.44 -11.47 16.57
CA GLU A 316 -14.45 -12.47 16.19
C GLU A 316 -13.46 -11.82 15.21
N TYR A 317 -12.39 -11.19 15.73
CA TYR A 317 -11.51 -10.39 14.88
C TYR A 317 -10.36 -11.19 14.28
N LEU A 318 -9.61 -11.93 15.09
CA LEU A 318 -8.47 -12.71 14.63
C LEU A 318 -8.95 -13.99 13.91
N TYR A 319 -8.62 -14.12 12.63
CA TYR A 319 -8.97 -15.30 11.83
C TYR A 319 -7.83 -16.32 11.80
N GLU A 320 -6.62 -15.86 11.51
CA GLU A 320 -5.44 -16.70 11.38
C GLU A 320 -4.20 -15.94 11.86
N GLN A 321 -3.27 -16.69 12.44
CA GLN A 321 -1.95 -16.23 12.82
C GLN A 321 -0.94 -17.32 12.53
N LYS A 322 0.21 -16.94 11.96
CA LYS A 322 1.32 -17.86 11.74
C LYS A 322 2.65 -17.17 11.95
N ASN A 323 3.62 -17.93 12.45
CA ASN A 323 5.01 -17.52 12.46
C ASN A 323 5.58 -17.72 11.06
N VAL A 324 6.33 -16.71 10.56
CA VAL A 324 7.10 -16.85 9.33
C VAL A 324 8.30 -17.72 9.63
N ALA A 325 8.36 -18.90 9.01
CA ALA A 325 9.49 -19.81 9.17
C ALA A 325 10.80 -19.12 8.72
N LYS A 326 11.93 -19.51 9.32
CA LYS A 326 13.23 -18.91 8.93
C LYS A 326 13.54 -19.13 7.45
N SER A 327 13.16 -20.27 6.90
CA SER A 327 13.23 -20.57 5.47
C SER A 327 12.52 -19.52 4.58
N ASP A 328 11.32 -19.11 4.98
CA ASP A 328 10.48 -18.22 4.19
C ASP A 328 10.90 -16.74 4.28
N ARG A 329 11.64 -16.36 5.34
CA ARG A 329 12.02 -14.96 5.60
C ARG A 329 12.84 -14.33 4.49
N THR A 330 13.70 -15.12 3.85
CA THR A 330 14.53 -14.66 2.73
C THR A 330 13.66 -14.24 1.55
N PHE A 331 12.75 -15.12 1.13
CA PHE A 331 11.80 -14.80 0.05
C PHE A 331 10.93 -13.62 0.40
N GLU A 332 10.30 -13.62 1.59
CA GLU A 332 9.44 -12.51 2.03
C GLU A 332 10.18 -11.16 2.07
N PHE A 333 11.44 -11.15 2.51
CA PHE A 333 12.25 -9.94 2.55
C PHE A 333 12.51 -9.40 1.14
N PHE A 334 13.04 -10.23 0.22
CA PHE A 334 13.39 -9.77 -1.12
C PHE A 334 12.17 -9.51 -2.00
N MET A 335 11.07 -10.26 -1.82
CA MET A 335 9.79 -9.98 -2.48
C MET A 335 9.31 -8.54 -2.20
N ASN A 336 9.57 -8.01 -1.00
CA ASN A 336 9.26 -6.63 -0.67
C ASN A 336 10.36 -5.66 -1.13
N ARG A 337 11.62 -5.93 -0.78
CA ARG A 337 12.74 -4.99 -1.01
C ARG A 337 13.06 -4.77 -2.49
N PHE A 338 12.98 -5.78 -3.34
CA PHE A 338 13.23 -5.63 -4.78
C PHE A 338 12.07 -5.01 -5.57
N ARG A 339 10.95 -4.70 -4.93
CA ARG A 339 9.95 -3.80 -5.51
C ARG A 339 10.42 -2.34 -5.52
N LEU A 340 11.25 -1.96 -4.54
CA LEU A 340 11.84 -0.62 -4.47
C LEU A 340 13.04 -0.49 -5.38
N LEU A 341 13.21 0.70 -5.96
CA LEU A 341 14.32 1.03 -6.85
C LEU A 341 15.50 1.65 -6.10
N GLU A 342 15.41 1.73 -4.78
CA GLU A 342 16.48 2.17 -3.89
C GLU A 342 17.44 1.02 -3.53
N PRO A 343 18.69 1.30 -3.14
CA PRO A 343 19.59 0.28 -2.62
C PRO A 343 19.01 -0.43 -1.41
N VAL A 344 19.26 -1.74 -1.30
CA VAL A 344 18.90 -2.61 -0.17
C VAL A 344 20.13 -2.71 0.74
N PRO A 345 20.16 -2.05 1.91
CA PRO A 345 21.28 -2.19 2.85
C PRO A 345 21.42 -3.63 3.34
N LYS A 346 22.61 -4.20 3.24
CA LYS A 346 22.89 -5.60 3.67
C LYS A 346 22.62 -5.81 5.15
N ALA A 347 22.89 -4.80 5.96
CA ALA A 347 22.62 -4.81 7.41
C ALA A 347 21.12 -4.94 7.72
N GLU A 348 20.22 -4.38 6.89
CA GLU A 348 18.78 -4.53 7.07
C GLU A 348 18.33 -5.98 6.92
N PHE A 349 18.94 -6.75 6.01
CA PHE A 349 18.61 -8.16 5.87
C PHE A 349 18.85 -8.93 7.17
N GLU A 350 20.02 -8.77 7.78
CA GLU A 350 20.32 -9.44 9.07
C GLU A 350 19.45 -8.91 10.21
N GLN A 351 19.27 -7.60 10.28
CA GLN A 351 18.48 -6.97 11.33
C GLN A 351 17.02 -7.41 11.29
N LEU A 352 16.39 -7.40 10.12
CA LEU A 352 14.95 -7.58 9.95
C LEU A 352 14.52 -9.04 9.75
N THR A 353 15.43 -9.92 9.31
CA THR A 353 15.14 -11.35 9.13
C THR A 353 15.67 -12.22 10.25
N GLY A 354 16.69 -11.75 11.00
CA GLY A 354 17.44 -12.55 11.95
C GLY A 354 18.31 -13.64 11.31
N LEU A 355 18.63 -13.50 10.00
CA LEU A 355 19.43 -14.42 9.21
C LEU A 355 20.77 -13.77 8.85
N SER A 356 21.85 -14.59 8.76
CA SER A 356 23.15 -14.10 8.29
C SER A 356 23.12 -13.88 6.77
N GLN A 357 23.87 -12.88 6.27
CA GLN A 357 24.05 -12.65 4.82
C GLN A 357 24.59 -13.89 4.08
N SER A 358 25.34 -14.75 4.78
CA SER A 358 25.85 -16.00 4.20
C SER A 358 24.74 -16.96 3.76
N THR A 359 23.51 -16.81 4.29
CA THR A 359 22.38 -17.67 3.87
C THR A 359 21.90 -17.40 2.46
N VAL A 360 22.21 -16.22 1.90
CA VAL A 360 21.80 -15.80 0.55
C VAL A 360 22.98 -15.62 -0.42
N GLU A 361 24.20 -15.97 -0.01
CA GLU A 361 25.41 -15.70 -0.79
C GLU A 361 25.36 -16.35 -2.19
N SER A 362 24.94 -17.60 -2.29
CA SER A 362 24.85 -18.31 -3.57
C SER A 362 23.82 -17.69 -4.53
N GLN A 363 22.66 -17.30 -4.01
CA GLN A 363 21.59 -16.63 -4.77
C GLN A 363 22.05 -15.26 -5.26
N MET A 364 22.73 -14.49 -4.40
CA MET A 364 23.26 -13.17 -4.75
C MET A 364 24.36 -13.26 -5.80
N ILE A 365 25.28 -14.22 -5.70
CA ILE A 365 26.31 -14.46 -6.74
C ILE A 365 25.63 -14.78 -8.08
N PHE A 366 24.59 -15.61 -8.09
CA PHE A 366 23.85 -15.92 -9.31
C PHE A 366 23.14 -14.69 -9.88
N ALA A 367 22.42 -13.94 -9.05
CA ALA A 367 21.71 -12.72 -9.44
C ALA A 367 22.66 -11.65 -10.03
N LEU A 368 23.86 -11.50 -9.44
CA LEU A 368 24.95 -10.65 -9.98
C LEU A 368 25.42 -11.13 -11.35
N LYS A 369 25.65 -12.42 -11.51
CA LYS A 369 26.09 -13.02 -12.78
C LYS A 369 25.05 -12.86 -13.90
N GLN A 370 23.77 -12.94 -13.57
CA GLN A 370 22.67 -12.69 -14.52
C GLN A 370 22.44 -11.20 -14.80
N GLY A 371 23.09 -10.31 -14.05
CA GLY A 371 22.91 -8.87 -14.18
C GLY A 371 21.57 -8.36 -13.62
N TYR A 372 20.87 -9.15 -12.79
CA TYR A 372 19.63 -8.73 -12.15
C TYR A 372 19.84 -7.68 -11.07
N ILE A 373 20.99 -7.76 -10.39
CA ILE A 373 21.38 -6.81 -9.35
C ILE A 373 22.80 -6.30 -9.56
N THR A 374 23.11 -5.17 -8.94
CA THR A 374 24.47 -4.69 -8.67
C THR A 374 24.73 -4.75 -7.17
N GLU A 375 25.99 -4.73 -6.77
CA GLU A 375 26.43 -4.83 -5.40
C GLU A 375 27.55 -3.84 -5.12
N ASN A 376 27.52 -3.27 -3.91
CA ASN A 376 28.65 -2.62 -3.28
C ASN A 376 28.88 -3.20 -1.87
N PRO A 377 29.92 -2.81 -1.12
CA PRO A 377 30.18 -3.38 0.21
C PRO A 377 29.00 -3.30 1.18
N GLU A 378 28.11 -2.29 1.05
CA GLU A 378 27.04 -1.98 2.01
C GLU A 378 25.64 -2.36 1.52
N SER A 379 25.44 -2.53 0.20
CA SER A 379 24.09 -2.72 -0.34
C SER A 379 24.04 -3.55 -1.62
N TRP A 380 22.86 -4.13 -1.88
CA TRP A 380 22.44 -4.66 -3.18
C TRP A 380 21.48 -3.69 -3.84
N GLN A 381 21.43 -3.65 -5.15
CA GLN A 381 20.48 -2.83 -5.89
C GLN A 381 19.98 -3.56 -7.13
N ILE A 382 18.67 -3.58 -7.32
CA ILE A 382 18.07 -4.12 -8.54
C ILE A 382 18.46 -3.25 -9.75
N THR A 383 18.76 -3.87 -10.87
CA THR A 383 19.05 -3.19 -12.14
C THR A 383 17.78 -3.00 -12.97
N GLU A 384 17.84 -2.20 -14.05
CA GLU A 384 16.74 -2.13 -15.02
C GLU A 384 16.42 -3.51 -15.62
N HIS A 385 17.44 -4.33 -15.87
CA HIS A 385 17.25 -5.71 -16.31
C HIS A 385 16.57 -6.56 -15.23
N GLY A 386 17.00 -6.45 -13.98
CA GLY A 386 16.39 -7.19 -12.87
C GLY A 386 14.93 -6.81 -12.61
N LYS A 387 14.53 -5.58 -12.88
CA LYS A 387 13.11 -5.18 -12.79
C LYS A 387 12.23 -5.91 -13.80
N LEU A 388 12.72 -6.09 -15.03
CA LEU A 388 12.00 -6.80 -16.07
C LEU A 388 11.87 -8.30 -15.78
N PHE A 389 12.86 -8.86 -15.06
CA PHE A 389 12.91 -10.27 -14.66
C PHE A 389 12.76 -10.44 -13.16
N LEU A 390 11.89 -9.63 -12.55
CA LEU A 390 11.71 -9.64 -11.09
C LEU A 390 11.23 -11.00 -10.57
N ASN A 391 10.35 -11.67 -11.29
CA ASN A 391 9.86 -12.99 -10.88
C ASN A 391 10.99 -14.03 -10.86
N GLU A 392 11.81 -14.08 -11.91
CA GLU A 392 12.98 -14.99 -12.00
C GLU A 392 14.01 -14.67 -10.92
N LEU A 393 14.21 -13.38 -10.61
CA LEU A 393 15.05 -12.97 -9.49
C LEU A 393 14.50 -13.48 -8.16
N LEU A 394 13.20 -13.37 -7.94
CA LEU A 394 12.55 -13.78 -6.69
C LEU A 394 12.50 -15.31 -6.54
N GLU A 395 12.36 -16.06 -7.63
CA GLU A 395 12.41 -17.53 -7.62
C GLU A 395 13.70 -18.08 -7.03
N LEU A 396 14.83 -17.35 -7.12
CA LEU A 396 16.09 -17.74 -6.50
C LEU A 396 16.03 -17.92 -4.98
N PHE A 397 15.07 -17.27 -4.34
CA PHE A 397 14.88 -17.27 -2.89
C PHE A 397 13.78 -18.20 -2.41
N LEU A 398 13.10 -18.91 -3.31
CA LEU A 398 12.19 -19.99 -2.96
C LEU A 398 13.00 -21.24 -2.60
N GLU A 399 12.60 -21.95 -1.55
CA GLU A 399 13.17 -23.26 -1.27
C GLU A 399 12.86 -24.22 -2.43
N SER A 400 13.88 -24.91 -2.92
CA SER A 400 13.68 -26.06 -3.82
C SER A 400 13.00 -27.16 -3.01
N GLU A 401 11.81 -27.60 -3.42
CA GLU A 401 11.15 -28.77 -2.85
C GLU A 401 12.01 -30.03 -2.90
#